data_38d0ae1ff94295bd8914cc7fa825f718
#
_entry.id   38d0ae1ff94295bd8914cc7fa825f718
#
_cell.length_a   1.000
_cell.length_b   1.000
_cell.length_c   1.000
_cell.angle_alpha   90.00
_cell.angle_beta   90.00
_cell.angle_gamma   90.00
#
_symmetry.space_group_name_H-M   'P 1'
#
loop_
_entity.id
_entity.type
_entity.pdbx_description
1 polymer ?
#
loop_
_entity_poly.entity_id
_entity_poly.type
_entity_poly.pdbx_seq_one_letter_code
_entity_poly.pdbx_strand_id
1 'polypeptide(L)'
;MDMRRYYANPGEQPLDCIKPDGGFTAIFRTIACIGDSLSSGEFESLTEDGQRGYHDLFEYSWGQYIARAAGCKVYNFSRGGMTASEYCDSFAASKDFWNPAYASQAYIVALGVNDLMGQNQPLGTVADICPEDCERNAKTFAGYYGKILQKYRAIEEKSRLFLMSMPRDCNDSAEQDGKKAAHAVLLHELANVFPFTHVIDLYRDAPVYDERFHENFFLSGHLNPAGYRFTAELVMTYIDYIIRNHPEDFTQVGFIGTGFHNVSAKW
;
A
#
# COMPACT_ATOMS: atom_id res chain seq x y z
N MET A 1 2.58 -0.46 -33.52
CA MET A 1 2.48 -0.39 -32.06
C MET A 1 2.25 -1.81 -31.54
N ASP A 2 3.01 -2.25 -30.57
CA ASP A 2 2.80 -3.56 -29.96
C ASP A 2 1.72 -3.46 -28.87
N MET A 3 0.55 -4.01 -29.14
CA MET A 3 -0.60 -3.96 -28.24
C MET A 3 -0.48 -4.90 -27.03
N ARG A 4 0.43 -5.90 -27.08
CA ARG A 4 0.62 -6.86 -25.97
C ARG A 4 0.95 -6.19 -24.65
N ARG A 5 1.64 -5.05 -24.69
CA ARG A 5 1.96 -4.25 -23.51
C ARG A 5 0.74 -3.64 -22.78
N TYR A 6 -0.44 -3.65 -23.40
CA TYR A 6 -1.67 -3.06 -22.86
C TYR A 6 -2.72 -4.09 -22.44
N TYR A 7 -2.47 -5.37 -22.67
CA TYR A 7 -3.36 -6.46 -22.33
C TYR A 7 -2.70 -7.40 -21.33
N ALA A 8 -3.53 -8.18 -20.62
CA ALA A 8 -3.05 -9.35 -19.89
C ALA A 8 -2.42 -10.34 -20.87
N ASN A 9 -1.24 -10.84 -20.55
CA ASN A 9 -0.56 -11.84 -21.37
C ASN A 9 -0.51 -13.16 -20.61
N PRO A 10 -0.79 -14.29 -21.29
CA PRO A 10 -0.71 -15.62 -20.64
C PRO A 10 0.68 -15.87 -20.04
N GLY A 11 0.70 -16.20 -18.74
CA GLY A 11 1.93 -16.54 -18.02
C GLY A 11 2.77 -15.35 -17.54
N GLU A 12 2.35 -14.10 -17.83
CA GLU A 12 3.03 -12.90 -17.30
C GLU A 12 2.87 -12.84 -15.77
N GLN A 13 3.98 -12.58 -15.07
CA GLN A 13 3.98 -12.34 -13.63
C GLN A 13 3.90 -10.82 -13.33
N PRO A 14 3.47 -10.41 -12.13
CA PRO A 14 3.22 -9.01 -11.82
C PRO A 14 4.38 -8.05 -12.08
N LEU A 15 5.61 -8.51 -11.94
CA LEU A 15 6.81 -7.67 -12.05
C LEU A 15 7.68 -7.97 -13.28
N ASP A 16 7.18 -8.73 -14.25
CA ASP A 16 7.94 -9.08 -15.47
C ASP A 16 8.21 -7.85 -16.38
N CYS A 17 7.33 -6.85 -16.34
CA CYS A 17 7.40 -5.68 -17.22
C CYS A 17 7.37 -4.38 -16.42
N ILE A 18 8.51 -3.95 -15.89
CA ILE A 18 8.62 -2.73 -15.07
C ILE A 18 8.08 -1.49 -15.81
N LYS A 19 7.27 -0.69 -15.09
CA LYS A 19 6.60 0.52 -15.58
C LYS A 19 7.14 1.78 -14.89
N PRO A 20 8.31 2.29 -15.29
CA PRO A 20 8.92 3.45 -14.65
C PRO A 20 8.14 4.76 -14.89
N ASP A 21 7.26 4.76 -15.89
CA ASP A 21 6.37 5.86 -16.27
C ASP A 21 4.97 5.76 -15.64
N GLY A 22 4.77 4.81 -14.72
CA GLY A 22 3.51 4.57 -14.04
C GLY A 22 2.54 3.65 -14.78
N GLY A 23 2.72 3.38 -16.07
CA GLY A 23 1.80 2.53 -16.82
C GLY A 23 0.33 2.92 -16.61
N PHE A 24 -0.55 1.92 -16.42
CA PHE A 24 -1.97 2.18 -16.13
C PHE A 24 -2.25 2.73 -14.72
N THR A 25 -1.26 2.84 -13.81
CA THR A 25 -1.45 3.62 -12.58
C THR A 25 -1.86 5.07 -12.87
N ALA A 26 -1.49 5.60 -14.03
CA ALA A 26 -1.82 6.93 -14.49
C ALA A 26 -3.33 7.18 -14.77
N ILE A 27 -4.19 6.15 -14.71
CA ILE A 27 -5.65 6.37 -14.82
C ILE A 27 -6.24 7.02 -13.57
N PHE A 28 -5.55 6.96 -12.43
CA PHE A 28 -6.00 7.60 -11.20
C PHE A 28 -5.59 9.07 -11.15
N ARG A 29 -6.55 9.95 -10.82
CA ARG A 29 -6.28 11.37 -10.54
C ARG A 29 -5.74 11.55 -9.11
N THR A 30 -6.25 10.74 -8.18
CA THR A 30 -5.91 10.82 -6.76
C THR A 30 -5.65 9.43 -6.17
N ILE A 31 -4.55 9.31 -5.44
CA ILE A 31 -4.19 8.12 -4.66
C ILE A 31 -3.87 8.58 -3.24
N ALA A 32 -4.28 7.82 -2.22
CA ALA A 32 -3.82 8.02 -0.85
C ALA A 32 -2.99 6.82 -0.39
N CYS A 33 -1.84 7.10 0.22
CA CYS A 33 -0.93 6.09 0.76
C CYS A 33 -1.04 6.08 2.28
N ILE A 34 -1.46 4.96 2.86
CA ILE A 34 -1.58 4.73 4.29
C ILE A 34 -0.48 3.75 4.68
N GLY A 35 0.40 4.14 5.60
CA GLY A 35 1.51 3.29 5.98
C GLY A 35 2.35 3.86 7.13
N ASP A 36 3.51 3.27 7.28
CA ASP A 36 4.51 3.60 8.30
C ASP A 36 5.68 4.43 7.73
N SER A 37 6.87 4.29 8.34
CA SER A 37 8.10 4.98 7.94
C SER A 37 8.48 4.72 6.48
N LEU A 38 8.28 3.51 5.98
CA LEU A 38 8.60 3.17 4.59
C LEU A 38 7.63 3.84 3.59
N SER A 39 6.47 4.29 4.06
CA SER A 39 5.49 5.01 3.25
C SER A 39 5.58 6.53 3.41
N SER A 40 5.99 7.02 4.60
CA SER A 40 6.14 8.46 4.85
C SER A 40 7.36 9.07 4.18
N GLY A 41 8.34 8.25 3.77
CA GLY A 41 9.62 8.71 3.25
C GLY A 41 10.59 9.04 4.38
N GLU A 42 10.63 8.22 5.44
CA GLU A 42 11.50 8.45 6.58
C GLU A 42 12.95 8.15 6.24
N PHE A 43 13.84 9.06 6.68
CA PHE A 43 15.28 8.93 6.61
C PHE A 43 15.88 8.93 8.01
N GLU A 44 16.90 8.11 8.20
CA GLU A 44 17.73 8.18 9.40
C GLU A 44 18.91 9.13 9.20
N SER A 45 19.11 10.05 10.14
CA SER A 45 20.36 10.79 10.28
C SER A 45 21.19 10.22 11.42
N LEU A 46 22.51 10.30 11.28
CA LEU A 46 23.46 9.94 12.32
C LEU A 46 24.47 11.08 12.44
N THR A 47 24.59 11.66 13.63
CA THR A 47 25.54 12.72 13.93
C THR A 47 26.91 12.12 14.25
N GLU A 48 27.98 12.95 14.26
CA GLU A 48 29.35 12.52 14.58
C GLU A 48 29.50 11.96 16.00
N ASP A 49 28.66 12.40 16.95
CA ASP A 49 28.58 11.91 18.32
C ASP A 49 27.64 10.70 18.47
N GLY A 50 27.14 10.15 17.36
CA GLY A 50 26.35 8.90 17.33
C GLY A 50 24.84 9.06 17.62
N GLN A 51 24.32 10.28 17.67
CA GLN A 51 22.88 10.50 17.86
C GLN A 51 22.13 10.19 16.57
N ARG A 52 21.07 9.37 16.68
CA ARG A 52 20.16 9.06 15.57
C ARG A 52 18.97 10.02 15.57
N GLY A 53 18.60 10.50 14.39
CA GLY A 53 17.36 11.24 14.13
C GLY A 53 16.53 10.56 13.06
N TYR A 54 15.21 10.75 13.11
CA TYR A 54 14.27 10.19 12.15
C TYR A 54 13.47 11.35 11.53
N HIS A 55 13.37 11.37 10.20
CA HIS A 55 12.86 12.51 9.45
C HIS A 55 11.92 12.04 8.32
N ASP A 56 10.64 12.30 8.43
CA ASP A 56 9.69 12.08 7.34
C ASP A 56 9.91 13.13 6.24
N LEU A 57 10.65 12.76 5.19
CA LEU A 57 10.89 13.59 4.01
C LEU A 57 9.94 13.19 2.89
N PHE A 58 8.75 13.70 2.96
CA PHE A 58 7.60 13.36 2.13
C PHE A 58 7.90 13.35 0.63
N GLU A 59 8.73 14.27 0.14
CA GLU A 59 9.11 14.39 -1.27
C GLU A 59 9.84 13.16 -1.81
N TYR A 60 10.43 12.36 -0.91
CA TYR A 60 11.15 11.13 -1.24
C TYR A 60 10.36 9.87 -0.97
N SER A 61 9.13 9.98 -0.44
CA SER A 61 8.28 8.79 -0.27
C SER A 61 8.02 8.11 -1.61
N TRP A 62 7.85 6.79 -1.60
CA TRP A 62 7.49 6.06 -2.82
C TRP A 62 6.17 6.59 -3.44
N GLY A 63 5.23 7.06 -2.60
CA GLY A 63 4.00 7.69 -3.07
C GLY A 63 4.26 8.95 -3.89
N GLN A 64 5.22 9.80 -3.51
CA GLN A 64 5.58 10.98 -4.29
C GLN A 64 6.33 10.64 -5.58
N TYR A 65 7.10 9.56 -5.61
CA TYR A 65 7.66 9.07 -6.87
C TYR A 65 6.55 8.58 -7.81
N ILE A 66 5.51 7.90 -7.29
CA ILE A 66 4.31 7.54 -8.07
C ILE A 66 3.63 8.82 -8.62
N ALA A 67 3.41 9.83 -7.78
CA ALA A 67 2.79 11.09 -8.20
C ALA A 67 3.53 11.72 -9.39
N ARG A 68 4.87 11.76 -9.33
CA ARG A 68 5.70 12.32 -10.40
C ARG A 68 5.69 11.48 -11.68
N ALA A 69 5.71 10.15 -11.55
CA ALA A 69 5.75 9.26 -12.71
C ALA A 69 4.39 9.13 -13.40
N ALA A 70 3.33 8.92 -12.63
CA ALA A 70 1.97 8.70 -13.14
C ALA A 70 1.20 9.99 -13.40
N GLY A 71 1.70 11.16 -12.98
CA GLY A 71 1.03 12.45 -13.17
C GLY A 71 -0.25 12.60 -12.35
N CYS A 72 -0.37 11.91 -11.21
CA CYS A 72 -1.51 11.96 -10.30
C CYS A 72 -1.17 12.74 -9.02
N LYS A 73 -2.20 13.12 -8.26
CA LYS A 73 -2.03 13.65 -6.90
C LYS A 73 -1.96 12.50 -5.92
N VAL A 74 -0.92 12.48 -5.08
CA VAL A 74 -0.80 11.49 -4.00
C VAL A 74 -0.86 12.18 -2.65
N TYR A 75 -1.78 11.70 -1.79
CA TYR A 75 -1.84 12.06 -0.38
C TYR A 75 -1.00 11.06 0.43
N ASN A 76 -0.18 11.57 1.33
CA ASN A 76 0.55 10.73 2.27
C ASN A 76 -0.16 10.74 3.63
N PHE A 77 -0.82 9.65 3.96
CA PHE A 77 -1.49 9.41 5.24
C PHE A 77 -0.66 8.47 6.12
N SER A 78 0.67 8.67 6.08
CA SER A 78 1.65 7.80 6.74
C SER A 78 2.50 8.59 7.73
N ARG A 79 3.16 7.90 8.65
CA ARG A 79 4.12 8.46 9.60
C ARG A 79 5.07 7.36 10.07
N GLY A 80 6.30 7.70 10.39
CA GLY A 80 7.25 6.82 11.05
C GLY A 80 6.69 6.10 12.27
N GLY A 81 6.98 4.81 12.42
CA GLY A 81 6.52 3.97 13.52
C GLY A 81 5.03 3.61 13.54
N MET A 82 4.24 3.99 12.52
CA MET A 82 2.79 3.80 12.51
C MET A 82 2.38 2.34 12.58
N THR A 83 1.36 2.07 13.40
CA THR A 83 0.63 0.80 13.45
C THR A 83 -0.81 0.99 13.02
N ALA A 84 -1.48 -0.09 12.60
CA ALA A 84 -2.90 -0.06 12.25
C ALA A 84 -3.78 0.36 13.44
N SER A 85 -3.42 -0.07 14.66
CA SER A 85 -4.13 0.33 15.89
C SER A 85 -4.01 1.84 16.15
N GLU A 86 -2.80 2.39 16.15
CA GLU A 86 -2.59 3.83 16.38
C GLU A 86 -3.22 4.69 15.27
N TYR A 87 -3.16 4.20 14.02
CA TYR A 87 -3.82 4.86 12.90
C TYR A 87 -5.31 5.05 13.15
N CYS A 88 -6.00 3.98 13.61
CA CYS A 88 -7.44 4.00 13.90
C CYS A 88 -7.79 4.78 15.15
N ASP A 89 -7.01 4.64 16.22
CA ASP A 89 -7.38 5.12 17.55
C ASP A 89 -7.10 6.61 17.73
N SER A 90 -6.14 7.19 16.99
CA SER A 90 -5.74 8.58 17.19
C SER A 90 -5.26 9.30 15.93
N PHE A 91 -4.33 8.71 15.17
CA PHE A 91 -3.58 9.45 14.16
C PHE A 91 -4.45 9.97 13.02
N ALA A 92 -5.28 9.12 12.41
CA ALA A 92 -6.09 9.52 11.26
C ALA A 92 -7.09 10.65 11.62
N ALA A 93 -7.68 10.58 12.83
CA ALA A 93 -8.57 11.64 13.32
C ALA A 93 -7.80 12.92 13.62
N SER A 94 -6.63 12.85 14.24
CA SER A 94 -5.80 14.03 14.58
C SER A 94 -5.30 14.80 13.35
N LYS A 95 -5.20 14.10 12.21
CA LYS A 95 -4.76 14.65 10.91
C LYS A 95 -5.92 14.91 9.95
N ASP A 96 -7.16 14.69 10.39
CA ASP A 96 -8.36 14.83 9.58
C ASP A 96 -8.39 13.96 8.32
N PHE A 97 -7.71 12.78 8.36
CA PHE A 97 -7.63 11.88 7.20
C PHE A 97 -8.95 11.16 6.88
N TRP A 98 -9.91 11.17 7.82
CA TRP A 98 -11.26 10.68 7.58
C TRP A 98 -12.18 11.72 6.89
N ASN A 99 -11.67 12.90 6.54
CA ASN A 99 -12.43 13.94 5.88
C ASN A 99 -12.73 13.57 4.42
N PRO A 100 -14.00 13.56 3.98
CA PRO A 100 -14.36 13.28 2.58
C PRO A 100 -13.70 14.22 1.54
N ALA A 101 -13.21 15.39 1.96
CA ALA A 101 -12.44 16.27 1.09
C ALA A 101 -11.12 15.65 0.58
N TYR A 102 -10.61 14.62 1.27
CA TYR A 102 -9.44 13.84 0.87
C TYR A 102 -9.80 12.50 0.24
N ALA A 103 -11.09 12.28 -0.11
CA ALA A 103 -11.50 11.08 -0.82
C ALA A 103 -10.64 10.84 -2.06
N SER A 104 -10.14 9.63 -2.20
CA SER A 104 -9.23 9.26 -3.27
C SER A 104 -9.83 8.17 -4.15
N GLN A 105 -9.47 8.18 -5.42
CA GLN A 105 -9.91 7.13 -6.35
C GLN A 105 -9.26 5.78 -6.02
N ALA A 106 -8.05 5.81 -5.44
CA ALA A 106 -7.37 4.63 -4.95
C ALA A 106 -6.72 4.89 -3.59
N TYR A 107 -6.66 3.84 -2.76
CA TYR A 107 -5.93 3.82 -1.50
C TYR A 107 -4.94 2.66 -1.54
N ILE A 108 -3.69 2.92 -1.18
CA ILE A 108 -2.65 1.89 -1.01
C ILE A 108 -2.38 1.80 0.48
N VAL A 109 -2.62 0.63 1.09
CA VAL A 109 -2.45 0.40 2.51
C VAL A 109 -1.25 -0.52 2.73
N ALA A 110 -0.21 0.01 3.36
CA ALA A 110 1.09 -0.60 3.57
C ALA A 110 1.47 -0.53 5.07
N LEU A 111 0.68 -1.19 5.91
CA LEU A 111 0.90 -1.32 7.35
C LEU A 111 1.18 -2.78 7.71
N GLY A 112 1.83 -3.02 8.84
CA GLY A 112 2.03 -4.34 9.41
C GLY A 112 3.40 -4.56 10.03
N VAL A 113 4.46 -3.90 9.55
CA VAL A 113 5.80 -4.13 10.08
C VAL A 113 5.90 -3.75 11.56
N ASN A 114 5.40 -2.59 11.93
CA ASN A 114 5.41 -2.15 13.33
C ASN A 114 4.42 -2.94 14.20
N ASP A 115 3.28 -3.32 13.64
CA ASP A 115 2.28 -4.14 14.32
C ASP A 115 2.84 -5.53 14.68
N LEU A 116 3.34 -6.26 13.68
CA LEU A 116 3.67 -7.68 13.79
C LEU A 116 5.10 -7.92 14.24
N MET A 117 6.07 -7.08 13.83
CA MET A 117 7.48 -7.21 14.20
C MET A 117 7.83 -6.38 15.42
N GLY A 118 7.33 -5.13 15.48
CA GLY A 118 7.64 -4.20 16.58
C GLY A 118 6.83 -4.48 17.84
N GLN A 119 5.51 -4.56 17.71
CA GLN A 119 4.60 -4.69 18.87
C GLN A 119 4.11 -6.12 19.13
N ASN A 120 4.46 -7.10 18.29
CA ASN A 120 3.94 -8.47 18.40
C ASN A 120 2.40 -8.52 18.50
N GLN A 121 1.70 -7.64 17.80
CA GLN A 121 0.25 -7.63 17.81
C GLN A 121 -0.29 -8.95 17.25
N PRO A 122 -1.32 -9.56 17.83
CA PRO A 122 -1.96 -10.74 17.24
C PRO A 122 -2.43 -10.44 15.81
N LEU A 123 -2.07 -11.30 14.85
CA LEU A 123 -2.43 -11.12 13.45
C LEU A 123 -3.96 -11.08 13.27
N GLY A 124 -4.68 -11.98 13.92
CA GLY A 124 -6.12 -12.13 13.74
C GLY A 124 -6.49 -12.74 12.38
N THR A 125 -7.78 -12.66 12.05
CA THR A 125 -8.37 -13.22 10.84
C THR A 125 -9.48 -12.31 10.33
N VAL A 126 -10.04 -12.58 9.16
CA VAL A 126 -11.22 -11.87 8.61
C VAL A 126 -12.45 -11.97 9.52
N ALA A 127 -12.54 -12.99 10.36
CA ALA A 127 -13.63 -13.13 11.35
C ALA A 127 -13.59 -12.06 12.46
N ASP A 128 -12.48 -11.38 12.61
CA ASP A 128 -12.31 -10.26 13.56
C ASP A 128 -12.97 -8.96 13.11
N ILE A 129 -13.50 -8.95 11.88
CA ILE A 129 -14.14 -7.79 11.27
C ILE A 129 -15.66 -7.90 11.42
N CYS A 130 -16.28 -6.92 12.05
CA CYS A 130 -17.73 -6.79 12.13
C CYS A 130 -18.22 -6.01 10.89
N PRO A 131 -18.98 -6.63 9.97
CA PRO A 131 -19.40 -5.96 8.74
C PRO A 131 -20.31 -4.75 8.98
N GLU A 132 -21.12 -4.79 10.03
CA GLU A 132 -22.14 -3.77 10.33
C GLU A 132 -21.58 -2.56 11.09
N ASP A 133 -20.47 -2.77 11.83
CA ASP A 133 -19.93 -1.71 12.71
C ASP A 133 -18.42 -1.90 12.94
N CYS A 134 -17.62 -1.08 12.29
CA CYS A 134 -16.17 -1.15 12.39
C CYS A 134 -15.62 -0.85 13.81
N GLU A 135 -16.41 -0.23 14.68
CA GLU A 135 -16.01 0.01 16.07
C GLU A 135 -16.08 -1.28 16.92
N ARG A 136 -16.76 -2.31 16.40
CA ARG A 136 -16.87 -3.64 17.03
C ARG A 136 -15.82 -4.65 16.53
N ASN A 137 -14.94 -4.26 15.64
CA ASN A 137 -13.84 -5.10 15.20
C ASN A 137 -12.98 -5.53 16.39
N ALA A 138 -12.46 -6.76 16.36
CA ALA A 138 -11.55 -7.24 17.40
C ALA A 138 -10.24 -6.43 17.42
N LYS A 139 -9.59 -6.39 18.58
CA LYS A 139 -8.30 -5.66 18.75
C LYS A 139 -7.11 -6.50 18.28
N THR A 140 -7.16 -6.95 17.04
CA THR A 140 -6.10 -7.65 16.32
C THR A 140 -5.63 -6.79 15.15
N PHE A 141 -4.50 -7.15 14.52
CA PHE A 141 -4.08 -6.47 13.31
C PHE A 141 -5.17 -6.53 12.22
N ALA A 142 -5.75 -7.71 11.98
CA ALA A 142 -6.84 -7.88 11.01
C ALA A 142 -8.05 -6.97 11.31
N GLY A 143 -8.44 -6.86 12.60
CA GLY A 143 -9.56 -6.01 13.00
C GLY A 143 -9.30 -4.53 12.79
N TYR A 144 -8.11 -4.03 13.15
CA TYR A 144 -7.73 -2.63 12.90
C TYR A 144 -7.53 -2.34 11.41
N TYR A 145 -6.87 -3.25 10.69
CA TYR A 145 -6.70 -3.11 9.25
C TYR A 145 -8.06 -3.08 8.53
N GLY A 146 -8.97 -3.99 8.90
CA GLY A 146 -10.35 -4.01 8.43
C GLY A 146 -11.09 -2.69 8.72
N LYS A 147 -10.91 -2.11 9.92
CA LYS A 147 -11.48 -0.80 10.26
C LYS A 147 -10.99 0.31 9.33
N ILE A 148 -9.70 0.33 8.97
CA ILE A 148 -9.16 1.28 7.99
C ILE A 148 -9.90 1.13 6.65
N LEU A 149 -10.04 -0.10 6.15
CA LEU A 149 -10.72 -0.37 4.89
C LEU A 149 -12.19 0.04 4.93
N GLN A 150 -12.91 -0.30 6.01
CA GLN A 150 -14.31 0.09 6.21
C GLN A 150 -14.50 1.60 6.24
N LYS A 151 -13.63 2.34 6.94
CA LYS A 151 -13.68 3.81 7.01
C LYS A 151 -13.48 4.45 5.64
N TYR A 152 -12.46 4.04 4.87
CA TYR A 152 -12.24 4.60 3.52
C TYR A 152 -13.32 4.16 2.53
N ARG A 153 -13.85 2.96 2.67
CA ARG A 153 -14.99 2.51 1.88
C ARG A 153 -16.27 3.30 2.17
N ALA A 154 -16.46 3.74 3.41
CA ALA A 154 -17.59 4.61 3.78
C ALA A 154 -17.42 6.05 3.24
N ILE A 155 -16.19 6.53 3.06
CA ILE A 155 -15.89 7.84 2.48
C ILE A 155 -16.12 7.83 0.96
N GLU A 156 -15.65 6.79 0.26
CA GLU A 156 -15.83 6.63 -1.18
C GLU A 156 -16.04 5.14 -1.51
N GLU A 157 -17.29 4.78 -1.71
CA GLU A 157 -17.72 3.40 -1.91
C GLU A 157 -17.05 2.73 -3.12
N LYS A 158 -16.76 3.50 -4.17
CA LYS A 158 -16.21 3.01 -5.43
C LYS A 158 -14.69 3.14 -5.54
N SER A 159 -14.00 3.61 -4.52
CA SER A 159 -12.53 3.66 -4.52
C SER A 159 -11.92 2.28 -4.74
N ARG A 160 -10.72 2.22 -5.27
CA ARG A 160 -9.93 0.98 -5.40
C ARG A 160 -9.00 0.86 -4.20
N LEU A 161 -8.97 -0.31 -3.57
CA LEU A 161 -8.10 -0.58 -2.43
C LEU A 161 -6.98 -1.51 -2.88
N PHE A 162 -5.74 -1.12 -2.62
CA PHE A 162 -4.56 -1.93 -2.86
C PHE A 162 -3.89 -2.22 -1.52
N LEU A 163 -3.81 -3.49 -1.15
CA LEU A 163 -3.23 -3.95 0.11
C LEU A 163 -1.81 -4.43 -0.19
N MET A 164 -0.81 -3.80 0.40
CA MET A 164 0.60 -4.09 0.09
C MET A 164 1.23 -4.96 1.16
N SER A 165 1.74 -6.14 0.76
CA SER A 165 2.45 -7.03 1.66
C SER A 165 3.91 -6.59 1.87
N MET A 166 4.50 -7.03 3.00
CA MET A 166 5.91 -6.80 3.30
C MET A 166 6.79 -7.66 2.38
N PRO A 167 7.86 -7.12 1.78
CA PRO A 167 8.81 -7.91 1.00
C PRO A 167 9.65 -8.82 1.93
N ARG A 168 10.24 -9.88 1.34
CA ARG A 168 11.19 -10.75 2.04
C ARG A 168 12.54 -10.06 2.17
N ASP A 169 13.24 -10.37 3.26
CA ASP A 169 14.56 -9.81 3.57
C ASP A 169 15.52 -10.92 4.00
N CYS A 170 16.75 -10.89 3.54
CA CYS A 170 17.78 -11.89 3.89
C CYS A 170 18.15 -11.88 5.38
N ASN A 171 17.88 -10.79 6.07
CA ASN A 171 18.14 -10.63 7.51
C ASN A 171 16.96 -11.13 8.38
N ASP A 172 15.84 -11.53 7.77
CA ASP A 172 14.71 -12.06 8.53
C ASP A 172 15.05 -13.39 9.20
N SER A 173 14.73 -13.53 10.47
CA SER A 173 14.66 -14.83 11.11
C SER A 173 13.50 -15.66 10.51
N ALA A 174 13.53 -16.98 10.69
CA ALA A 174 12.43 -17.85 10.25
C ALA A 174 11.07 -17.44 10.86
N GLU A 175 11.06 -16.87 12.08
CA GLU A 175 9.84 -16.34 12.71
C GLU A 175 9.35 -15.09 11.99
N GLN A 176 10.24 -14.16 11.66
CA GLN A 176 9.90 -12.92 10.95
C GLN A 176 9.40 -13.21 9.55
N ASP A 177 10.07 -14.08 8.80
CA ASP A 177 9.61 -14.52 7.47
C ASP A 177 8.23 -15.20 7.56
N GLY A 178 8.01 -16.05 8.57
CA GLY A 178 6.71 -16.66 8.83
C GLY A 178 5.60 -15.65 9.12
N LYS A 179 5.89 -14.59 9.86
CA LYS A 179 4.94 -13.48 10.11
C LYS A 179 4.63 -12.72 8.83
N LYS A 180 5.63 -12.44 7.98
CA LYS A 180 5.44 -11.78 6.67
C LYS A 180 4.59 -12.66 5.74
N ALA A 181 4.84 -13.97 5.71
CA ALA A 181 4.03 -14.92 4.95
C ALA A 181 2.57 -14.91 5.40
N ALA A 182 2.32 -15.00 6.71
CA ALA A 182 0.99 -14.98 7.28
C ALA A 182 0.28 -13.63 7.03
N HIS A 183 0.99 -12.52 7.09
CA HIS A 183 0.48 -11.20 6.71
C HIS A 183 0.02 -11.18 5.25
N ALA A 184 0.83 -11.67 4.31
CA ALA A 184 0.46 -11.70 2.90
C ALA A 184 -0.81 -12.55 2.66
N VAL A 185 -0.92 -13.71 3.32
CA VAL A 185 -2.13 -14.55 3.27
C VAL A 185 -3.37 -13.78 3.77
N LEU A 186 -3.25 -13.12 4.93
CA LEU A 186 -4.35 -12.31 5.47
C LEU A 186 -4.79 -11.21 4.50
N LEU A 187 -3.86 -10.53 3.82
CA LEU A 187 -4.22 -9.49 2.85
C LEU A 187 -5.03 -10.06 1.68
N HIS A 188 -4.72 -11.27 1.19
CA HIS A 188 -5.54 -11.95 0.18
C HIS A 188 -6.93 -12.32 0.72
N GLU A 189 -7.04 -12.77 1.96
CA GLU A 189 -8.32 -13.03 2.59
C GLU A 189 -9.16 -11.74 2.71
N LEU A 190 -8.55 -10.64 3.13
CA LEU A 190 -9.21 -9.32 3.20
C LEU A 190 -9.67 -8.84 1.82
N ALA A 191 -8.86 -9.03 0.78
CA ALA A 191 -9.23 -8.66 -0.58
C ALA A 191 -10.47 -9.43 -1.09
N ASN A 192 -10.71 -10.65 -0.60
CA ASN A 192 -11.92 -11.41 -0.92
C ASN A 192 -13.17 -10.91 -0.18
N VAL A 193 -13.02 -10.21 0.94
CA VAL A 193 -14.14 -9.68 1.74
C VAL A 193 -14.57 -8.29 1.28
N PHE A 194 -13.60 -7.45 0.87
CA PHE A 194 -13.88 -6.08 0.48
C PHE A 194 -13.96 -5.95 -1.05
N PRO A 195 -15.05 -5.40 -1.62
CA PRO A 195 -15.16 -5.21 -3.08
C PRO A 195 -14.08 -4.25 -3.60
N PHE A 196 -13.70 -4.37 -4.88
CA PHE A 196 -12.69 -3.55 -5.55
C PHE A 196 -11.36 -3.47 -4.81
N THR A 197 -10.95 -4.59 -4.22
CA THR A 197 -9.75 -4.70 -3.40
C THR A 197 -8.80 -5.70 -4.02
N HIS A 198 -7.54 -5.31 -4.17
CA HIS A 198 -6.48 -6.11 -4.78
C HIS A 198 -5.24 -6.13 -3.89
N VAL A 199 -4.43 -7.16 -4.01
CA VAL A 199 -3.18 -7.28 -3.24
C VAL A 199 -1.98 -6.97 -4.13
N ILE A 200 -1.10 -6.10 -3.65
CA ILE A 200 0.26 -5.91 -4.15
C ILE A 200 1.14 -6.84 -3.30
N ASP A 201 1.32 -8.06 -3.78
CA ASP A 201 1.99 -9.11 -3.01
C ASP A 201 3.51 -9.08 -3.21
N LEU A 202 4.16 -8.14 -2.53
CA LEU A 202 5.62 -8.01 -2.56
C LEU A 202 6.33 -9.18 -1.86
N TYR A 203 5.67 -9.86 -0.92
CA TYR A 203 6.23 -11.04 -0.29
C TYR A 203 6.49 -12.15 -1.31
N ARG A 204 5.53 -12.38 -2.19
CA ARG A 204 5.61 -13.44 -3.21
C ARG A 204 6.43 -13.03 -4.41
N ASP A 205 6.21 -11.83 -4.94
CA ASP A 205 6.60 -11.45 -6.28
C ASP A 205 7.81 -10.50 -6.35
N ALA A 206 8.11 -9.75 -5.27
CA ALA A 206 9.28 -8.88 -5.24
C ALA A 206 10.58 -9.68 -5.06
N PRO A 207 11.71 -9.15 -5.54
CA PRO A 207 13.00 -9.73 -5.21
C PRO A 207 13.21 -9.71 -3.68
N VAL A 208 13.93 -10.73 -3.17
CA VAL A 208 14.39 -10.73 -1.78
C VAL A 208 15.38 -9.59 -1.57
N TYR A 209 15.23 -8.82 -0.53
CA TYR A 209 16.19 -7.80 -0.14
C TYR A 209 17.44 -8.49 0.43
N ASP A 210 18.42 -8.71 -0.44
CA ASP A 210 19.70 -9.33 -0.12
C ASP A 210 20.73 -8.28 0.37
N GLU A 211 21.96 -8.74 0.71
CA GLU A 211 23.03 -7.86 1.15
C GLU A 211 23.31 -6.74 0.14
N ARG A 212 23.34 -7.07 -1.16
CA ARG A 212 23.56 -6.10 -2.22
C ARG A 212 22.42 -5.07 -2.32
N PHE A 213 21.19 -5.51 -2.06
CA PHE A 213 20.05 -4.61 -1.99
C PHE A 213 20.21 -3.63 -0.82
N HIS A 214 20.60 -4.10 0.36
CA HIS A 214 20.85 -3.25 1.52
C HIS A 214 21.94 -2.24 1.25
N GLU A 215 23.08 -2.64 0.67
CA GLU A 215 24.18 -1.75 0.31
C GLU A 215 23.78 -0.61 -0.63
N ASN A 216 22.85 -0.86 -1.57
CA ASN A 216 22.51 0.10 -2.62
C ASN A 216 21.25 0.92 -2.33
N PHE A 217 20.29 0.36 -1.58
CA PHE A 217 18.95 0.93 -1.44
C PHE A 217 18.56 1.28 -0.01
N PHE A 218 19.38 0.98 0.98
CA PHE A 218 19.16 1.39 2.37
C PHE A 218 20.12 2.49 2.80
N LEU A 219 19.69 3.26 3.78
CA LEU A 219 20.49 4.17 4.58
C LEU A 219 20.18 3.83 6.05
N SER A 220 21.03 3.04 6.68
CA SER A 220 20.75 2.41 7.98
C SER A 220 19.50 1.51 7.93
N GLY A 221 18.52 1.72 8.80
CA GLY A 221 17.29 0.90 8.89
C GLY A 221 16.19 1.26 7.88
N HIS A 222 16.34 2.34 7.11
CA HIS A 222 15.33 2.82 6.16
C HIS A 222 15.89 2.90 4.74
N LEU A 223 14.99 3.02 3.78
CA LEU A 223 15.35 3.16 2.37
C LEU A 223 16.06 4.51 2.12
N ASN A 224 17.01 4.50 1.21
CA ASN A 224 17.57 5.72 0.64
C ASN A 224 16.69 6.22 -0.53
N PRO A 225 16.97 7.38 -1.15
CA PRO A 225 16.15 7.88 -2.26
C PRO A 225 16.00 6.90 -3.44
N ALA A 226 17.02 6.11 -3.74
CA ALA A 226 16.98 5.11 -4.79
C ALA A 226 16.06 3.92 -4.40
N GLY A 227 16.08 3.51 -3.14
CA GLY A 227 15.21 2.47 -2.60
C GLY A 227 13.72 2.89 -2.61
N TYR A 228 13.42 4.12 -2.23
CA TYR A 228 12.05 4.64 -2.35
C TYR A 228 11.58 4.74 -3.80
N ARG A 229 12.46 5.14 -4.71
CA ARG A 229 12.17 5.15 -6.14
C ARG A 229 11.92 3.73 -6.67
N PHE A 230 12.76 2.78 -6.29
CA PHE A 230 12.61 1.37 -6.65
C PHE A 230 11.26 0.82 -6.17
N THR A 231 10.89 1.07 -4.90
CA THR A 231 9.59 0.67 -4.35
C THR A 231 8.42 1.26 -5.16
N ALA A 232 8.51 2.52 -5.55
CA ALA A 232 7.49 3.14 -6.38
C ALA A 232 7.33 2.44 -7.73
N GLU A 233 8.43 2.03 -8.37
CA GLU A 233 8.39 1.31 -9.66
C GLU A 233 7.76 -0.09 -9.50
N LEU A 234 8.06 -0.81 -8.41
CA LEU A 234 7.40 -2.09 -8.10
C LEU A 234 5.89 -1.89 -7.93
N VAL A 235 5.47 -0.91 -7.12
CA VAL A 235 4.06 -0.64 -6.84
C VAL A 235 3.31 -0.25 -8.11
N MET A 236 3.83 0.67 -8.92
CA MET A 236 3.22 1.08 -10.19
C MET A 236 3.11 -0.09 -11.18
N THR A 237 4.15 -0.90 -11.27
CA THR A 237 4.18 -2.08 -12.15
C THR A 237 3.13 -3.09 -11.73
N TYR A 238 3.00 -3.32 -10.44
CA TYR A 238 2.01 -4.25 -9.90
C TYR A 238 0.58 -3.76 -10.13
N ILE A 239 0.32 -2.47 -9.91
CA ILE A 239 -0.99 -1.85 -10.19
C ILE A 239 -1.32 -1.93 -11.69
N ASP A 240 -0.36 -1.65 -12.58
CA ASP A 240 -0.52 -1.82 -14.03
C ASP A 240 -0.91 -3.26 -14.39
N TYR A 241 -0.22 -4.24 -13.80
CA TYR A 241 -0.54 -5.65 -13.98
C TYR A 241 -1.97 -5.98 -13.52
N ILE A 242 -2.37 -5.53 -12.32
CA ILE A 242 -3.73 -5.74 -11.78
C ILE A 242 -4.78 -5.15 -12.74
N ILE A 243 -4.59 -3.92 -13.21
CA ILE A 243 -5.53 -3.26 -14.11
C ILE A 243 -5.67 -4.02 -15.43
N ARG A 244 -4.57 -4.52 -16.00
CA ARG A 244 -4.62 -5.31 -17.24
C ARG A 244 -5.30 -6.68 -17.07
N ASN A 245 -5.22 -7.26 -15.88
CA ASN A 245 -5.80 -8.58 -15.58
C ASN A 245 -7.24 -8.50 -15.06
N HIS A 246 -7.68 -7.34 -14.55
CA HIS A 246 -9.04 -7.09 -14.04
C HIS A 246 -9.64 -5.81 -14.63
N PRO A 247 -9.64 -5.64 -15.97
CA PRO A 247 -10.05 -4.37 -16.59
C PRO A 247 -11.48 -3.96 -16.23
N GLU A 248 -12.35 -4.92 -15.95
CA GLU A 248 -13.75 -4.70 -15.54
C GLU A 248 -13.86 -3.87 -14.26
N ASP A 249 -12.94 -4.03 -13.32
CA ASP A 249 -12.92 -3.28 -12.06
C ASP A 249 -12.49 -1.82 -12.24
N PHE A 250 -11.93 -1.46 -13.39
CA PHE A 250 -11.34 -0.14 -13.62
C PHE A 250 -12.03 0.70 -14.70
N THR A 251 -13.03 0.15 -15.39
CA THR A 251 -13.70 0.82 -16.52
C THR A 251 -14.31 2.16 -16.16
N GLN A 252 -14.78 2.34 -14.93
CA GLN A 252 -15.45 3.54 -14.46
C GLN A 252 -14.64 4.38 -13.46
N VAL A 253 -13.36 4.09 -13.26
CA VAL A 253 -12.50 4.84 -12.32
C VAL A 253 -12.56 6.35 -12.55
N GLY A 254 -12.71 6.79 -13.80
CA GLY A 254 -12.88 8.21 -14.13
C GLY A 254 -14.08 8.89 -13.48
N PHE A 255 -15.11 8.13 -13.08
CA PHE A 255 -16.33 8.66 -12.46
C PHE A 255 -16.27 8.67 -10.91
N ILE A 256 -15.28 8.02 -10.29
CA ILE A 256 -15.14 8.03 -8.83
C ILE A 256 -14.97 9.48 -8.34
N GLY A 257 -15.74 9.84 -7.30
CA GLY A 257 -15.78 11.20 -6.78
C GLY A 257 -16.57 12.19 -7.65
N THR A 258 -17.39 11.69 -8.59
CA THR A 258 -18.32 12.49 -9.39
C THR A 258 -19.75 11.99 -9.22
N GLY A 259 -20.73 12.76 -9.64
CA GLY A 259 -22.12 12.32 -9.68
C GLY A 259 -22.48 11.46 -10.91
N PHE A 260 -21.49 11.06 -11.72
CA PHE A 260 -21.72 10.36 -12.98
C PHE A 260 -21.41 8.86 -12.89
N HIS A 261 -22.06 8.08 -13.72
CA HIS A 261 -21.77 6.67 -13.92
C HIS A 261 -22.34 6.21 -15.27
N ASN A 262 -21.84 5.06 -15.75
CA ASN A 262 -22.38 4.41 -16.94
C ASN A 262 -23.12 3.14 -16.54
N VAL A 263 -24.45 3.15 -16.70
CA VAL A 263 -25.32 2.02 -16.31
C VAL A 263 -25.09 0.74 -17.13
N SER A 264 -24.45 0.85 -18.30
CA SER A 264 -24.15 -0.30 -19.17
C SER A 264 -22.85 -1.02 -18.80
N ALA A 265 -22.05 -0.46 -17.89
CA ALA A 265 -20.79 -1.02 -17.43
C ALA A 265 -20.88 -1.38 -15.94
N LYS A 266 -20.12 -2.41 -15.53
CA LYS A 266 -19.93 -2.71 -14.10
C LYS A 266 -19.09 -1.60 -13.44
N TRP A 267 -19.28 -1.49 -12.17
CA TRP A 267 -18.38 -0.68 -11.35
C TRP A 267 -17.11 -1.44 -11.09
#